data_28a3fcb51ed9635200de62ff91df3c1c
#
_entry.id   28a3fcb51ed9635200de62ff91df3c1c
#
_cell.length_a   1.000
_cell.length_b   1.000
_cell.length_c   1.000
_cell.angle_alpha   90.00
_cell.angle_beta   90.00
_cell.angle_gamma   90.00
#
_symmetry.space_group_name_H-M   'P 1'
#
loop_
_entity.id
_entity.type
_entity.pdbx_description
1 polymer ?
#
loop_
_entity_poly.entity_id
_entity_poly.type
_entity_poly.pdbx_seq_one_letter_code
_entity_poly.pdbx_strand_id
1 'polypeptide(L)'
;MDKIISKVAALGVPGLILVVAIAASGLSGAAAITVALAALGPGGIIGGIATLGVCGLLVQGLTEFGFDAIFTGVVKELMKKGETKASILEKIEKYPVSKSLKRKLREELDKM
;
A
#
# COMPACT_ATOMS: atom_id res chain seq x y z
N MET A 1 -0.22 -15.97 -0.15
CA MET A 1 -0.69 -14.67 -0.62
C MET A 1 -1.85 -14.11 0.21
N ASP A 2 -2.84 -14.92 0.53
CA ASP A 2 -4.03 -14.45 1.27
C ASP A 2 -3.70 -13.82 2.62
N LYS A 3 -2.75 -14.39 3.35
CA LYS A 3 -2.34 -13.87 4.64
C LYS A 3 -1.71 -12.48 4.52
N ILE A 4 -0.88 -12.29 3.51
CA ILE A 4 -0.24 -11.00 3.24
C ILE A 4 -1.29 -9.95 2.89
N ILE A 5 -2.18 -10.30 1.96
CA ILE A 5 -3.26 -9.41 1.51
C ILE A 5 -4.17 -9.04 2.67
N SER A 6 -4.56 -10.01 3.50
CA SER A 6 -5.43 -9.76 4.64
C SER A 6 -4.80 -8.79 5.64
N LYS A 7 -3.53 -8.97 5.96
CA LYS A 7 -2.84 -8.09 6.91
C LYS A 7 -2.64 -6.69 6.36
N VAL A 8 -2.33 -6.57 5.07
CA VAL A 8 -2.17 -5.26 4.43
C VAL A 8 -3.52 -4.54 4.36
N ALA A 9 -4.56 -5.23 3.96
CA ALA A 9 -5.90 -4.65 3.87
C ALA A 9 -6.46 -4.25 5.25
N ALA A 10 -6.01 -4.91 6.32
CA ALA A 10 -6.40 -4.55 7.68
C ALA A 10 -5.98 -3.12 8.05
N LEU A 11 -4.96 -2.58 7.39
CA LEU A 11 -4.55 -1.18 7.58
C LEU A 11 -5.47 -0.20 6.82
N GLY A 12 -6.35 -0.71 5.97
CA GLY A 12 -7.20 0.13 5.14
C GLY A 12 -6.45 0.73 3.96
N VAL A 13 -6.89 1.91 3.53
CA VAL A 13 -6.24 2.62 2.41
C VAL A 13 -4.75 2.86 2.64
N PRO A 14 -4.27 3.19 3.85
CA PRO A 14 -2.83 3.28 4.10
C PRO A 14 -2.04 2.03 3.70
N GLY A 15 -2.63 0.84 3.84
CA GLY A 15 -2.00 -0.40 3.39
C GLY A 15 -1.77 -0.40 1.88
N LEU A 16 -2.74 0.07 1.12
CA LEU A 16 -2.62 0.17 -0.33
C LEU A 16 -1.53 1.18 -0.73
N ILE A 17 -1.44 2.30 -0.01
CA ILE A 17 -0.40 3.30 -0.23
C ILE A 17 0.99 2.68 0.00
N LEU A 18 1.14 1.86 1.04
CA LEU A 18 2.38 1.15 1.32
C LEU A 18 2.78 0.20 0.19
N VAL A 19 1.82 -0.50 -0.39
CA VAL A 19 2.08 -1.41 -1.53
C VAL A 19 2.79 -0.65 -2.65
N VAL A 20 2.24 0.48 -3.05
CA VAL A 20 2.80 1.26 -4.15
C VAL A 20 4.13 1.89 -3.76
N ALA A 21 4.24 2.43 -2.55
CA ALA A 21 5.46 3.07 -2.07
C ALA A 21 6.64 2.08 -2.03
N ILE A 22 6.42 0.87 -1.53
CA ILE A 22 7.45 -0.15 -1.46
C ILE A 22 7.84 -0.64 -2.87
N ALA A 23 6.86 -0.86 -3.73
CA ALA A 23 7.13 -1.26 -5.10
C ALA A 23 7.95 -0.20 -5.85
N ALA A 24 7.63 1.07 -5.66
CA ALA A 24 8.34 2.18 -6.28
C ALA A 24 9.77 2.33 -5.76
N SER A 25 10.06 1.85 -4.55
CA SER A 25 11.39 1.95 -3.93
C SER A 25 12.39 0.92 -4.46
N GLY A 26 11.95 -0.03 -5.27
CA GLY A 26 12.81 -1.06 -5.84
C GLY A 26 13.00 -2.30 -4.97
N LEU A 27 12.25 -2.44 -3.89
CA LEU A 27 12.23 -3.63 -3.03
C LEU A 27 13.58 -3.94 -2.34
N SER A 28 14.37 -2.93 -2.03
CA SER A 28 15.71 -3.13 -1.46
C SER A 28 15.73 -3.19 0.08
N GLY A 29 14.95 -4.08 0.67
CA GLY A 29 15.02 -4.40 2.10
C GLY A 29 14.74 -3.20 3.02
N ALA A 30 15.66 -2.92 3.94
CA ALA A 30 15.50 -1.83 4.92
C ALA A 30 15.33 -0.46 4.26
N ALA A 31 15.96 -0.23 3.11
CA ALA A 31 15.81 1.02 2.36
C ALA A 31 14.39 1.17 1.84
N ALA A 32 13.77 0.08 1.36
CA ALA A 32 12.40 0.09 0.91
C ALA A 32 11.44 0.49 2.04
N ILE A 33 11.64 -0.07 3.21
CA ILE A 33 10.82 0.24 4.39
C ILE A 33 10.98 1.71 4.77
N THR A 34 12.20 2.20 4.80
CA THR A 34 12.49 3.60 5.14
C THR A 34 11.83 4.56 4.17
N VAL A 35 11.94 4.30 2.87
CA VAL A 35 11.35 5.12 1.82
C VAL A 35 9.82 5.08 1.92
N ALA A 36 9.25 3.90 2.15
CA ALA A 36 7.81 3.74 2.28
C ALA A 36 7.24 4.54 3.46
N LEU A 37 7.91 4.48 4.60
CA LEU A 37 7.49 5.22 5.79
C LEU A 37 7.62 6.73 5.57
N ALA A 38 8.68 7.16 4.93
CA ALA A 38 8.89 8.57 4.59
C ALA A 38 7.83 9.07 3.61
N ALA A 39 7.42 8.24 2.67
CA ALA A 39 6.40 8.60 1.68
C ALA A 39 5.03 8.87 2.31
N LEU A 40 4.74 8.25 3.46
CA LEU A 40 3.51 8.49 4.19
C LEU A 40 3.53 9.81 4.97
N GLY A 41 4.70 10.41 5.13
CA GLY A 41 4.86 11.69 5.82
C GLY A 41 4.74 11.58 7.34
N PRO A 42 4.94 12.72 8.06
CA PRO A 42 4.80 12.75 9.51
C PRO A 42 3.34 12.52 9.89
N GLY A 43 3.06 11.59 10.73
CA GLY A 43 1.70 11.22 11.10
C GLY A 43 1.04 10.22 10.17
N GLY A 44 1.73 9.84 9.09
CA GLY A 44 1.24 8.80 8.19
C GLY A 44 1.53 7.38 8.67
N ILE A 45 2.31 7.25 9.73
CA ILE A 45 2.66 5.95 10.30
C ILE A 45 1.51 5.49 11.19
N ILE A 46 0.81 4.46 10.75
CA ILE A 46 -0.32 3.92 11.48
C ILE A 46 0.12 2.63 12.15
N GLY A 47 0.00 2.57 13.47
CA GLY A 47 0.28 1.36 14.23
C GLY A 47 1.76 1.04 14.43
N GLY A 48 2.68 1.93 14.11
CA GLY A 48 4.11 1.75 14.44
C GLY A 48 4.68 0.39 14.07
N ILE A 49 4.88 -0.47 15.08
CA ILE A 49 5.47 -1.81 14.91
C ILE A 49 4.65 -2.68 13.95
N ALA A 50 3.31 -2.57 13.99
CA ALA A 50 2.45 -3.33 13.08
C ALA A 50 2.69 -2.92 11.62
N THR A 51 2.92 -1.63 11.38
CA THR A 51 3.25 -1.13 10.03
C THR A 51 4.58 -1.68 9.55
N LEU A 52 5.59 -1.74 10.42
CA LEU A 52 6.89 -2.32 10.07
C LEU A 52 6.77 -3.80 9.71
N GLY A 53 5.97 -4.55 10.48
CA GLY A 53 5.71 -5.97 10.18
C GLY A 53 5.03 -6.15 8.83
N VAL A 54 4.07 -5.31 8.53
CA VAL A 54 3.37 -5.33 7.24
C VAL A 54 4.31 -4.98 6.09
N CYS A 55 5.21 -4.01 6.28
CA CYS A 55 6.21 -3.67 5.26
C CYS A 55 7.09 -4.88 4.90
N GLY A 56 7.53 -5.63 5.89
CA GLY A 56 8.30 -6.85 5.66
C GLY A 56 7.53 -7.88 4.85
N LEU A 57 6.27 -8.09 5.19
CA LEU A 57 5.40 -9.00 4.44
C LEU A 57 5.17 -8.51 3.01
N LEU A 58 5.05 -7.21 2.80
CA LEU A 58 4.88 -6.63 1.46
C LEU A 58 6.10 -6.84 0.59
N VAL A 59 7.30 -6.62 1.14
CA VAL A 59 8.54 -6.89 0.38
C VAL A 59 8.57 -8.35 -0.07
N GLN A 60 8.27 -9.27 0.83
CA GLN A 60 8.20 -10.69 0.52
C GLN A 60 7.14 -10.98 -0.55
N GLY A 61 5.94 -10.50 -0.37
CA GLY A 61 4.83 -10.75 -1.29
C GLY A 61 5.06 -10.17 -2.67
N LEU A 62 5.56 -8.94 -2.74
CA LEU A 62 5.85 -8.31 -4.03
C LEU A 62 6.96 -9.03 -4.78
N THR A 63 7.96 -9.55 -4.07
CA THR A 63 9.04 -10.32 -4.67
C THR A 63 8.52 -11.66 -5.18
N GLU A 64 7.70 -12.34 -4.39
CA GLU A 64 7.23 -13.69 -4.69
C GLU A 64 6.07 -13.72 -5.69
N PHE A 65 5.10 -12.83 -5.55
CA PHE A 65 3.85 -12.85 -6.33
C PHE A 65 3.73 -11.73 -7.37
N GLY A 66 4.52 -10.67 -7.22
CA GLY A 66 4.50 -9.52 -8.12
C GLY A 66 3.52 -8.42 -7.68
N PHE A 67 3.74 -7.24 -8.23
CA PHE A 67 2.98 -6.05 -7.86
C PHE A 67 1.49 -6.18 -8.18
N ASP A 68 1.16 -6.59 -9.41
CA ASP A 68 -0.24 -6.64 -9.85
C ASP A 68 -1.08 -7.56 -8.99
N ALA A 69 -0.52 -8.73 -8.62
CA ALA A 69 -1.22 -9.70 -7.79
C ALA A 69 -1.52 -9.13 -6.40
N ILE A 70 -0.52 -8.50 -5.77
CA ILE A 70 -0.67 -7.95 -4.43
C ILE A 70 -1.59 -6.72 -4.45
N PHE A 71 -1.37 -5.80 -5.37
CA PHE A 71 -2.19 -4.58 -5.48
C PHE A 71 -3.66 -4.93 -5.71
N THR A 72 -3.93 -5.77 -6.71
CA THR A 72 -5.30 -6.19 -7.03
C THR A 72 -5.96 -6.90 -5.85
N GLY A 73 -5.21 -7.79 -5.19
CA GLY A 73 -5.72 -8.51 -4.03
C GLY A 73 -6.10 -7.58 -2.88
N VAL A 74 -5.26 -6.59 -2.60
CA VAL A 74 -5.56 -5.61 -1.53
C VAL A 74 -6.77 -4.77 -1.88
N VAL A 75 -6.89 -4.29 -3.12
CA VAL A 75 -8.06 -3.51 -3.55
C VAL A 75 -9.34 -4.32 -3.44
N LYS A 76 -9.31 -5.57 -3.89
CA LYS A 76 -10.48 -6.46 -3.77
C LYS A 76 -10.89 -6.68 -2.32
N GLU A 77 -9.92 -6.86 -1.45
CA GLU A 77 -10.19 -7.04 -0.02
C GLU A 77 -10.78 -5.78 0.60
N LEU A 78 -10.28 -4.61 0.23
CA LEU A 78 -10.85 -3.34 0.67
C LEU A 78 -12.29 -3.17 0.18
N MET A 79 -12.58 -3.58 -1.04
CA MET A 79 -13.94 -3.55 -1.58
C MET A 79 -14.88 -4.47 -0.81
N LYS A 80 -14.41 -5.64 -0.40
CA LYS A 80 -15.21 -6.54 0.45
C LYS A 80 -15.54 -5.91 1.80
N LYS A 81 -14.69 -4.98 2.26
CA LYS A 81 -14.91 -4.25 3.53
C LYS A 81 -15.76 -3.01 3.35
N GLY A 82 -16.31 -2.78 2.16
CA GLY A 82 -17.21 -1.66 1.90
C GLY A 82 -16.59 -0.50 1.13
N GLU A 83 -15.31 -0.57 0.77
CA GLU A 83 -14.70 0.48 -0.04
C GLU A 83 -15.10 0.34 -1.51
N THR A 84 -15.04 1.45 -2.23
CA THR A 84 -15.19 1.49 -3.68
C THR A 84 -13.95 2.15 -4.27
N LYS A 85 -13.76 2.05 -5.59
CA LYS A 85 -12.67 2.78 -6.24
C LYS A 85 -12.75 4.27 -5.94
N ALA A 86 -13.96 4.84 -5.99
CA ALA A 86 -14.18 6.25 -5.70
C ALA A 86 -13.81 6.60 -4.26
N SER A 87 -14.22 5.78 -3.29
CA SER A 87 -13.90 6.05 -1.88
C SER A 87 -12.41 5.91 -1.59
N ILE A 88 -11.76 4.95 -2.23
CA ILE A 88 -10.31 4.76 -2.10
C ILE A 88 -9.57 5.99 -2.63
N LEU A 89 -9.94 6.47 -3.83
CA LEU A 89 -9.33 7.67 -4.42
C LEU A 89 -9.54 8.90 -3.56
N GLU A 90 -10.73 9.07 -3.01
CA GLU A 90 -11.04 10.18 -2.12
C GLU A 90 -10.16 10.16 -0.88
N LYS A 91 -9.98 8.99 -0.27
CA LYS A 91 -9.14 8.83 0.91
C LYS A 91 -7.67 9.09 0.60
N ILE A 92 -7.18 8.61 -0.55
CA ILE A 92 -5.80 8.84 -0.98
C ILE A 92 -5.50 10.34 -1.08
N GLU A 93 -6.42 11.12 -1.63
CA GLU A 93 -6.24 12.57 -1.78
C GLU A 93 -6.08 13.28 -0.43
N LYS A 94 -6.63 12.73 0.63
CA LYS A 94 -6.55 13.30 1.98
C LYS A 94 -5.25 12.99 2.71
N TYR A 95 -4.49 12.00 2.25
CA TYR A 95 -3.25 11.62 2.92
C TYR A 95 -2.11 12.56 2.53
N PRO A 96 -1.20 12.87 3.49
CA PRO A 96 -0.06 13.75 3.23
C PRO A 96 1.08 12.99 2.54
N VAL A 97 0.81 12.44 1.37
CA VAL A 97 1.79 11.71 0.57
C VAL A 97 2.16 12.53 -0.67
N SER A 98 3.28 12.18 -1.31
CA SER A 98 3.76 12.91 -2.47
C SER A 98 2.77 12.86 -3.63
N LYS A 99 2.79 13.88 -4.47
CA LYS A 99 1.93 13.94 -5.66
C LYS A 99 2.24 12.81 -6.63
N SER A 100 3.51 12.43 -6.74
CA SER A 100 3.90 11.33 -7.64
C SER A 100 3.34 9.98 -7.14
N LEU A 101 3.31 9.77 -5.84
CA LEU A 101 2.71 8.58 -5.25
C LEU A 101 1.20 8.55 -5.47
N LYS A 102 0.53 9.67 -5.27
CA LYS A 102 -0.91 9.78 -5.54
C LYS A 102 -1.23 9.48 -7.00
N ARG A 103 -0.42 10.00 -7.92
CA ARG A 103 -0.58 9.76 -9.35
C ARG A 103 -0.43 8.27 -9.68
N LYS A 104 0.59 7.64 -9.12
CA LYS A 104 0.83 6.21 -9.33
C LYS A 104 -0.33 5.36 -8.83
N LEU A 105 -0.85 5.68 -7.64
CA LEU A 105 -2.01 5.00 -7.07
C LEU A 105 -3.23 5.13 -7.98
N ARG A 106 -3.49 6.35 -8.46
CA ARG A 106 -4.62 6.61 -9.35
C ARG A 106 -4.49 5.83 -10.66
N GLU A 107 -3.30 5.84 -11.25
CA GLU A 107 -3.03 5.10 -12.49
C GLU A 107 -3.29 3.60 -12.32
N GLU A 108 -2.81 3.03 -11.22
CA GLU A 108 -2.98 1.59 -10.97
C GLU A 108 -4.44 1.23 -10.70
N LEU A 109 -5.18 2.09 -9.99
CA LEU A 109 -6.61 1.87 -9.77
C LEU A 109 -7.40 1.94 -11.07
N ASP A 110 -7.03 2.87 -11.97
CA ASP A 110 -7.70 3.02 -13.26
C ASP A 110 -7.51 1.82 -14.18
N LYS A 111 -6.43 1.07 -14.00
CA LYS A 111 -6.18 -0.14 -14.78
C LYS A 111 -7.07 -1.32 -14.39
N MET A 112 -7.76 -1.23 -13.28
CA MET A 112 -8.58 -2.33 -12.78
C MET A 112 -10.01 -2.33 -13.35
#